data_dbfa423d492b004ddb3bd3f4609233e0
#
_entry.id   dbfa423d492b004ddb3bd3f4609233e0
#
_cell.length_a   1.000
_cell.length_b   1.000
_cell.length_c   1.000
_cell.angle_alpha   90.00
_cell.angle_beta   90.00
_cell.angle_gamma   90.00
#
_symmetry.space_group_name_H-M   'P 1'
#
loop_
_entity.id
_entity.type
_entity.pdbx_description
1 polymer ?
#
loop_
_entity_poly.entity_id
_entity_poly.type
_entity_poly.pdbx_seq_one_letter_code
_entity_poly.pdbx_strand_id
1 'polypeptide(L)'
;MTAILSQKVLRQMAFRWLAPSQSHHPLTIHTDTTDFFKIEYNDVVVLNSKPYLIRHNAREGRFGLDDEVKFWVKRAIDLKTGNLKIIKLVFYERFKTRIGGIEFECFRSPKKEARILDVVNGHSNFMHGYSIEDKEGNIVRVLDYIFGKSLHAYIGDLNMDHHTYFYNFFPDILRNFMKCIEAIRFLHQHAEKHGDIRRDHILIDRDSGRYRWIDFDFNYRHRENIYGYDLFGLGNVLIFLVGMGDVLLLDLKNQDHPALGELREEDVNIVFNNRVANLKKIYPYIPESLNRVLMHFSKGTNWFYENTTQLLDDLREFKMLV
;
A
#
# COMPACT_ATOMS: atom_id res chain seq x y z
N MET A 1 25.73 -10.32 26.29
CA MET A 1 24.80 -11.48 26.40
C MET A 1 23.45 -10.95 26.80
N THR A 2 22.46 -10.96 25.89
CA THR A 2 21.08 -10.52 26.20
C THR A 2 20.43 -11.62 27.02
N ALA A 3 19.91 -11.30 28.21
CA ALA A 3 19.32 -12.28 29.12
C ALA A 3 18.10 -12.93 28.45
N ILE A 4 18.10 -14.24 28.30
CA ILE A 4 16.95 -15.01 27.81
C ILE A 4 15.85 -14.88 28.86
N LEU A 5 14.74 -14.24 28.49
CA LEU A 5 13.57 -14.11 29.36
C LEU A 5 13.00 -15.50 29.67
N SER A 6 12.83 -15.82 30.96
CA SER A 6 12.23 -17.10 31.33
C SER A 6 10.78 -17.21 30.87
N GLN A 7 10.29 -18.41 30.61
CA GLN A 7 8.87 -18.64 30.23
C GLN A 7 7.88 -18.04 31.24
N LYS A 8 8.23 -18.09 32.54
CA LYS A 8 7.43 -17.50 33.63
C LYS A 8 7.30 -15.99 33.46
N VAL A 9 8.39 -15.29 33.13
CA VAL A 9 8.40 -13.84 32.93
C VAL A 9 7.59 -13.47 31.67
N LEU A 10 7.75 -14.21 30.57
CA LEU A 10 7.00 -13.98 29.33
C LEU A 10 5.49 -14.14 29.57
N ARG A 11 5.07 -15.16 30.31
CA ARG A 11 3.67 -15.36 30.69
C ARG A 11 3.13 -14.19 31.53
N GLN A 12 3.87 -13.73 32.52
CA GLN A 12 3.48 -12.60 33.36
C GLN A 12 3.32 -11.31 32.53
N MET A 13 4.22 -11.07 31.57
CA MET A 13 4.11 -9.92 30.68
C MET A 13 2.89 -10.03 29.77
N ALA A 14 2.61 -11.19 29.18
CA ALA A 14 1.46 -11.42 28.30
C ALA A 14 0.13 -11.28 29.08
N PHE A 15 0.04 -11.80 30.28
CA PHE A 15 -1.21 -11.74 31.09
C PHE A 15 -1.70 -10.32 31.36
N ARG A 16 -0.85 -9.30 31.33
CA ARG A 16 -1.27 -7.90 31.47
C ARG A 16 -2.16 -7.42 30.31
N TRP A 17 -2.11 -8.13 29.18
CA TRP A 17 -2.81 -7.78 27.93
C TRP A 17 -3.90 -8.77 27.54
N LEU A 18 -4.06 -9.84 28.32
CA LEU A 18 -5.11 -10.84 28.13
C LEU A 18 -6.33 -10.52 28.97
N ALA A 19 -7.52 -10.82 28.45
CA ALA A 19 -8.74 -10.75 29.25
C ALA A 19 -8.68 -11.78 30.39
N PRO A 20 -9.30 -11.53 31.55
CA PRO A 20 -9.29 -12.47 32.68
C PRO A 20 -9.75 -13.89 32.32
N SER A 21 -10.72 -14.02 31.43
CA SER A 21 -11.20 -15.31 30.88
C SER A 21 -10.18 -16.07 30.05
N GLN A 22 -9.13 -15.39 29.57
CA GLN A 22 -8.10 -15.97 28.70
C GLN A 22 -6.82 -16.31 29.46
N SER A 23 -6.71 -15.93 30.73
CA SER A 23 -5.51 -16.16 31.56
C SER A 23 -5.24 -17.63 31.84
N HIS A 24 -6.20 -18.52 31.64
CA HIS A 24 -6.07 -19.97 31.83
C HIS A 24 -5.69 -20.74 30.56
N HIS A 25 -5.70 -20.09 29.38
CA HIS A 25 -5.29 -20.77 28.15
C HIS A 25 -3.75 -21.00 28.12
N PRO A 26 -3.30 -22.14 27.61
CA PRO A 26 -1.87 -22.38 27.43
C PRO A 26 -1.31 -21.34 26.45
N LEU A 27 -0.29 -20.60 26.88
CA LEU A 27 0.38 -19.61 26.08
C LEU A 27 1.56 -20.29 25.40
N THR A 28 1.56 -20.34 24.07
CA THR A 28 2.66 -20.88 23.28
C THR A 28 3.71 -19.81 23.00
N ILE A 29 4.99 -20.16 23.12
CA ILE A 29 6.10 -19.24 22.88
C ILE A 29 6.87 -19.75 21.67
N HIS A 30 6.92 -18.91 20.63
CA HIS A 30 7.62 -19.20 19.39
C HIS A 30 8.91 -18.38 19.31
N THR A 31 10.02 -19.05 18.98
CA THR A 31 11.32 -18.44 18.65
C THR A 31 11.73 -18.75 17.21
N ASP A 32 10.99 -19.64 16.56
CA ASP A 32 11.06 -20.05 15.17
C ASP A 32 9.76 -19.63 14.49
N THR A 33 9.85 -18.90 13.39
CA THR A 33 8.70 -18.37 12.64
C THR A 33 8.56 -19.01 11.25
N THR A 34 9.26 -20.13 11.00
CA THR A 34 9.25 -20.84 9.71
C THR A 34 7.83 -21.26 9.32
N ASP A 35 7.06 -21.78 10.27
CA ASP A 35 5.66 -22.16 10.06
C ASP A 35 4.73 -21.11 10.70
N PHE A 36 4.41 -20.07 9.93
CA PHE A 36 3.55 -19.00 10.41
C PHE A 36 2.08 -19.41 10.65
N PHE A 37 1.64 -20.58 10.14
CA PHE A 37 0.31 -21.12 10.44
C PHE A 37 0.19 -21.60 11.89
N LYS A 38 1.29 -22.02 12.51
CA LYS A 38 1.32 -22.42 13.92
C LYS A 38 1.29 -21.27 14.91
N ILE A 39 1.48 -20.03 14.42
CA ILE A 39 1.50 -18.84 15.27
C ILE A 39 0.08 -18.25 15.31
N GLU A 40 -0.59 -18.43 16.45
CA GLU A 40 -2.00 -18.12 16.60
C GLU A 40 -2.27 -16.94 17.54
N TYR A 41 -3.54 -16.64 17.71
CA TYR A 41 -4.02 -15.61 18.64
C TYR A 41 -3.58 -15.90 20.08
N ASN A 42 -3.06 -14.90 20.77
CA ASN A 42 -2.48 -14.94 22.10
C ASN A 42 -1.15 -15.71 22.25
N ASP A 43 -0.57 -16.20 21.19
CA ASP A 43 0.80 -16.70 21.23
C ASP A 43 1.81 -15.56 21.41
N VAL A 44 2.98 -15.88 21.95
CA VAL A 44 4.11 -14.96 22.08
C VAL A 44 5.20 -15.34 21.09
N VAL A 45 5.57 -14.41 20.22
CA VAL A 45 6.76 -14.54 19.37
C VAL A 45 7.91 -13.79 20.02
N VAL A 46 9.06 -14.45 20.20
CA VAL A 46 10.26 -13.84 20.77
C VAL A 46 11.34 -13.73 19.71
N LEU A 47 11.66 -12.49 19.34
CA LEU A 47 12.65 -12.14 18.35
C LEU A 47 13.82 -11.42 19.04
N ASN A 48 15.01 -12.05 19.10
CA ASN A 48 16.20 -11.50 19.76
C ASN A 48 15.88 -10.86 21.15
N SER A 49 15.25 -11.62 22.04
CA SER A 49 14.82 -11.19 23.39
C SER A 49 13.78 -10.05 23.43
N LYS A 50 13.12 -9.76 22.32
CA LYS A 50 11.95 -8.88 22.25
C LYS A 50 10.68 -9.72 22.11
N PRO A 51 9.80 -9.75 23.12
CA PRO A 51 8.58 -10.55 23.10
C PRO A 51 7.40 -9.73 22.52
N TYR A 52 6.64 -10.37 21.65
CA TYR A 52 5.44 -9.81 21.01
C TYR A 52 4.26 -10.74 21.21
N LEU A 53 3.17 -10.23 21.76
CA LEU A 53 1.90 -10.96 21.91
C LEU A 53 1.09 -10.81 20.61
N ILE A 54 0.80 -11.92 19.96
CA ILE A 54 0.01 -11.95 18.72
C ILE A 54 -1.47 -11.73 19.05
N ARG A 55 -2.11 -10.81 18.30
CA ARG A 55 -3.52 -10.46 18.53
C ARG A 55 -4.43 -10.89 17.37
N HIS A 56 -4.05 -10.65 16.15
CA HIS A 56 -4.84 -10.98 14.97
C HIS A 56 -3.93 -11.19 13.76
N ASN A 57 -4.40 -11.97 12.78
CA ASN A 57 -3.86 -11.90 11.44
C ASN A 57 -4.36 -10.63 10.76
N ALA A 58 -3.55 -10.01 9.93
CA ALA A 58 -4.02 -8.92 9.08
C ALA A 58 -5.00 -9.46 8.03
N ARG A 59 -5.90 -8.61 7.58
CA ARG A 59 -6.82 -8.88 6.46
C ARG A 59 -6.61 -7.85 5.38
N GLU A 60 -6.81 -8.24 4.15
CA GLU A 60 -6.73 -7.36 2.99
C GLU A 60 -7.88 -7.69 2.04
N GLY A 61 -8.69 -6.69 1.71
CA GLY A 61 -9.66 -6.79 0.62
C GLY A 61 -8.96 -6.59 -0.72
N ARG A 62 -9.10 -7.55 -1.63
CA ARG A 62 -8.65 -7.42 -3.02
C ARG A 62 -9.85 -7.36 -3.95
N PHE A 63 -9.97 -6.31 -4.76
CA PHE A 63 -10.91 -6.20 -5.88
C PHE A 63 -12.39 -6.50 -5.57
N GLY A 64 -12.87 -6.14 -4.36
CA GLY A 64 -14.26 -6.40 -3.98
C GLY A 64 -14.59 -7.83 -3.59
N LEU A 65 -13.57 -8.68 -3.45
CA LEU A 65 -13.67 -9.98 -2.82
C LEU A 65 -13.58 -9.82 -1.29
N ASP A 66 -14.14 -10.80 -0.56
CA ASP A 66 -14.07 -10.83 0.91
C ASP A 66 -12.62 -10.68 1.39
N ASP A 67 -12.45 -10.02 2.56
CA ASP A 67 -11.16 -9.80 3.19
C ASP A 67 -10.38 -11.12 3.35
N GLU A 68 -9.34 -11.33 2.54
CA GLU A 68 -8.46 -12.47 2.68
C GLU A 68 -7.56 -12.33 3.91
N VAL A 69 -7.46 -13.41 4.69
CA VAL A 69 -6.58 -13.45 5.87
C VAL A 69 -5.12 -13.65 5.43
N LYS A 70 -4.27 -12.68 5.77
CA LYS A 70 -2.81 -12.78 5.57
C LYS A 70 -2.17 -13.47 6.79
N PHE A 71 -2.06 -14.79 6.78
CA PHE A 71 -1.50 -15.56 7.91
C PHE A 71 -0.05 -15.21 8.25
N TRP A 72 0.73 -14.68 7.29
CA TRP A 72 2.11 -14.23 7.49
C TRP A 72 2.24 -12.79 7.98
N VAL A 73 1.11 -12.06 8.16
CA VAL A 73 1.08 -10.69 8.70
C VAL A 73 0.27 -10.67 9.99
N LYS A 74 0.94 -10.47 11.10
CA LYS A 74 0.34 -10.50 12.44
C LYS A 74 0.25 -9.09 13.03
N ARG A 75 -0.89 -8.76 13.63
CA ARG A 75 -0.98 -7.63 14.56
C ARG A 75 -0.53 -8.10 15.92
N ALA A 76 0.36 -7.36 16.57
CA ALA A 76 0.96 -7.77 17.84
C ALA A 76 1.10 -6.59 18.79
N ILE A 77 1.31 -6.90 20.08
CA ILE A 77 1.67 -5.95 21.13
C ILE A 77 3.12 -6.24 21.52
N ASP A 78 3.99 -5.24 21.46
CA ASP A 78 5.32 -5.31 22.08
C ASP A 78 5.14 -5.38 23.60
N LEU A 79 5.49 -6.51 24.20
CA LEU A 79 5.26 -6.75 25.64
C LEU A 79 6.13 -5.89 26.55
N LYS A 80 7.21 -5.26 26.03
CA LYS A 80 8.06 -4.35 26.81
C LYS A 80 7.51 -2.94 26.85
N THR A 81 6.96 -2.46 25.72
CA THR A 81 6.53 -1.06 25.57
C THR A 81 5.02 -0.87 25.58
N GLY A 82 4.25 -1.93 25.30
CA GLY A 82 2.82 -1.87 25.10
C GLY A 82 2.38 -1.35 23.72
N ASN A 83 3.32 -1.02 22.86
CA ASN A 83 3.03 -0.46 21.54
C ASN A 83 2.49 -1.53 20.58
N LEU A 84 1.49 -1.14 19.79
CA LEU A 84 1.02 -1.98 18.70
C LEU A 84 2.08 -2.05 17.59
N LYS A 85 2.24 -3.25 17.04
CA LYS A 85 3.17 -3.56 15.95
C LYS A 85 2.50 -4.44 14.89
N ILE A 86 3.03 -4.37 13.68
CA ILE A 86 2.77 -5.36 12.64
C ILE A 86 4.03 -6.21 12.51
N ILE A 87 3.86 -7.54 12.59
CA ILE A 87 4.94 -8.50 12.37
C ILE A 87 4.69 -9.19 11.04
N LYS A 88 5.59 -8.99 10.08
CA LYS A 88 5.55 -9.68 8.78
C LYS A 88 6.55 -10.82 8.78
N LEU A 89 6.04 -12.04 8.71
CA LEU A 89 6.80 -13.28 8.64
C LEU A 89 7.23 -13.56 7.19
N VAL A 90 8.11 -14.54 7.02
CA VAL A 90 8.59 -14.90 5.69
C VAL A 90 7.47 -15.58 4.91
N PHE A 91 7.13 -15.03 3.76
CA PHE A 91 6.21 -15.61 2.79
C PHE A 91 6.74 -15.36 1.39
N TYR A 92 6.81 -16.41 0.58
CA TYR A 92 7.28 -16.35 -0.81
C TYR A 92 6.11 -16.53 -1.75
N GLU A 93 5.98 -15.60 -2.70
CA GLU A 93 4.99 -15.62 -3.76
C GLU A 93 5.67 -15.18 -5.06
N ARG A 94 5.28 -15.77 -6.17
CA ARG A 94 5.75 -15.38 -7.52
C ARG A 94 4.61 -15.52 -8.51
N PHE A 95 4.44 -14.50 -9.35
CA PHE A 95 3.46 -14.51 -10.43
C PHE A 95 3.95 -13.64 -11.60
N LYS A 96 3.28 -13.81 -12.75
CA LYS A 96 3.48 -12.94 -13.92
C LYS A 96 2.23 -12.11 -14.14
N THR A 97 2.43 -10.85 -14.55
CA THR A 97 1.36 -9.93 -14.95
C THR A 97 1.72 -9.23 -16.24
N ARG A 98 0.71 -8.71 -16.95
CA ARG A 98 0.90 -7.95 -18.20
C ARG A 98 0.22 -6.61 -18.11
N ILE A 99 0.90 -5.57 -18.57
CA ILE A 99 0.40 -4.20 -18.68
C ILE A 99 0.73 -3.69 -20.07
N GLY A 100 -0.29 -3.35 -20.87
CA GLY A 100 -0.09 -2.82 -22.22
C GLY A 100 0.77 -3.70 -23.13
N GLY A 101 0.69 -5.04 -22.99
CA GLY A 101 1.53 -5.97 -23.74
C GLY A 101 2.90 -6.27 -23.11
N ILE A 102 3.33 -5.51 -22.12
CA ILE A 102 4.59 -5.71 -21.38
C ILE A 102 4.40 -6.74 -20.28
N GLU A 103 5.24 -7.77 -20.23
CA GLU A 103 5.20 -8.80 -19.18
C GLU A 103 6.15 -8.45 -18.04
N PHE A 104 5.64 -8.52 -16.80
CA PHE A 104 6.40 -8.35 -15.57
C PHE A 104 6.40 -9.64 -14.77
N GLU A 105 7.56 -10.08 -14.31
CA GLU A 105 7.71 -11.13 -13.31
C GLU A 105 7.74 -10.49 -11.92
N CYS A 106 6.70 -10.75 -11.13
CA CYS A 106 6.53 -10.20 -9.78
C CYS A 106 6.80 -11.28 -8.73
N PHE A 107 7.45 -10.90 -7.62
CA PHE A 107 7.75 -11.82 -6.52
C PHE A 107 7.90 -11.09 -5.19
N ARG A 108 7.55 -11.75 -4.09
CA ARG A 108 7.79 -11.23 -2.74
C ARG A 108 9.23 -11.45 -2.32
N SER A 109 9.79 -10.47 -1.63
CA SER A 109 11.16 -10.51 -1.12
C SER A 109 11.26 -9.88 0.27
N PRO A 110 11.28 -10.70 1.34
CA PRO A 110 11.52 -10.21 2.69
C PRO A 110 12.84 -9.43 2.82
N LYS A 111 13.88 -9.85 2.09
CA LYS A 111 15.19 -9.16 2.05
C LYS A 111 15.10 -7.76 1.45
N LYS A 112 14.28 -7.58 0.40
CA LYS A 112 14.06 -6.27 -0.20
C LYS A 112 13.36 -5.33 0.78
N GLU A 113 12.27 -5.78 1.42
CA GLU A 113 11.56 -4.96 2.39
C GLU A 113 12.45 -4.57 3.57
N ALA A 114 13.30 -5.49 4.05
CA ALA A 114 14.29 -5.19 5.10
C ALA A 114 15.25 -4.05 4.69
N ARG A 115 15.81 -4.11 3.48
CA ARG A 115 16.68 -3.03 2.96
C ARG A 115 15.95 -1.70 2.82
N ILE A 116 14.70 -1.72 2.31
CA ILE A 116 13.91 -0.50 2.17
C ILE A 116 13.61 0.11 3.53
N LEU A 117 13.28 -0.68 4.55
CA LEU A 117 13.06 -0.17 5.91
C LEU A 117 14.26 0.63 6.44
N ASP A 118 15.48 0.17 6.15
CA ASP A 118 16.70 0.88 6.52
C ASP A 118 16.86 2.19 5.72
N VAL A 119 16.58 2.16 4.40
CA VAL A 119 16.68 3.33 3.51
C VAL A 119 15.67 4.41 3.88
N VAL A 120 14.43 4.03 4.20
CA VAL A 120 13.34 4.97 4.50
C VAL A 120 13.25 5.36 5.97
N ASN A 121 14.18 4.92 6.80
CA ASN A 121 14.17 5.21 8.22
C ASN A 121 14.12 6.74 8.48
N GLY A 122 13.08 7.18 9.20
CA GLY A 122 12.82 8.60 9.46
C GLY A 122 12.14 9.36 8.32
N HIS A 123 11.93 8.77 7.14
CA HIS A 123 11.22 9.43 6.05
C HIS A 123 9.69 9.45 6.30
N SER A 124 9.10 10.65 6.38
CA SER A 124 7.73 10.87 6.88
C SER A 124 6.61 10.21 6.05
N ASN A 125 6.85 9.91 4.77
CA ASN A 125 5.86 9.34 3.85
C ASN A 125 5.99 7.82 3.68
N PHE A 126 6.71 7.15 4.58
CA PHE A 126 6.78 5.68 4.61
C PHE A 126 6.38 5.14 5.97
N MET A 127 5.98 3.88 6.00
CA MET A 127 5.91 3.11 7.23
C MET A 127 7.31 2.94 7.82
N HIS A 128 7.42 2.89 9.14
CA HIS A 128 8.67 2.67 9.84
C HIS A 128 8.69 1.30 10.51
N GLY A 129 9.88 0.83 10.79
CA GLY A 129 10.09 -0.44 11.43
C GLY A 129 11.55 -0.89 11.29
N TYR A 130 11.78 -2.14 11.55
CA TYR A 130 13.09 -2.77 11.41
C TYR A 130 12.95 -4.25 11.08
N SER A 131 13.99 -4.85 10.56
CA SER A 131 14.09 -6.29 10.36
C SER A 131 14.91 -6.94 11.47
N ILE A 132 14.59 -8.18 11.77
CA ILE A 132 15.31 -8.99 12.77
C ILE A 132 15.23 -10.46 12.35
N GLU A 133 16.32 -11.19 12.53
CA GLU A 133 16.33 -12.62 12.29
C GLU A 133 15.81 -13.36 13.51
N ASP A 134 14.99 -14.37 13.28
CA ASP A 134 14.58 -15.31 14.31
C ASP A 134 15.68 -16.36 14.57
N LYS A 135 15.38 -17.38 15.37
CA LYS A 135 16.34 -18.43 15.73
C LYS A 135 16.80 -19.26 14.52
N GLU A 136 15.96 -19.40 13.51
CA GLU A 136 16.22 -20.18 12.28
C GLU A 136 16.73 -19.31 11.11
N GLY A 137 17.01 -18.02 11.36
CA GLY A 137 17.50 -17.08 10.36
C GLY A 137 16.41 -16.50 9.42
N ASN A 138 15.14 -16.66 9.78
CA ASN A 138 14.06 -16.03 9.04
C ASN A 138 14.07 -14.52 9.27
N ILE A 139 14.04 -13.73 8.17
CA ILE A 139 14.00 -12.27 8.25
C ILE A 139 12.58 -11.82 8.56
N VAL A 140 12.32 -11.50 9.82
CA VAL A 140 11.05 -10.99 10.31
C VAL A 140 11.08 -9.46 10.29
N ARG A 141 10.05 -8.81 9.74
CA ARG A 141 9.90 -7.35 9.76
C ARG A 141 8.95 -6.97 10.88
N VAL A 142 9.39 -6.09 11.76
CA VAL A 142 8.62 -5.53 12.87
C VAL A 142 8.35 -4.07 12.56
N LEU A 143 7.10 -3.76 12.23
CA LEU A 143 6.67 -2.47 11.73
C LEU A 143 5.85 -1.73 12.78
N ASP A 144 5.95 -0.41 12.80
CA ASP A 144 5.12 0.44 13.62
C ASP A 144 3.67 0.40 13.12
N TYR A 145 2.73 0.27 14.04
CA TYR A 145 1.33 0.31 13.67
C TYR A 145 0.92 1.75 13.34
N ILE A 146 0.35 1.97 12.16
CA ILE A 146 -0.18 3.27 11.74
C ILE A 146 -1.67 3.30 12.04
N PHE A 147 -2.07 4.20 12.93
CA PHE A 147 -3.49 4.45 13.22
C PHE A 147 -4.08 5.34 12.13
N GLY A 148 -4.98 4.79 11.34
CA GLY A 148 -5.57 5.53 10.22
C GLY A 148 -6.38 4.63 9.30
N LYS A 149 -6.70 5.13 8.13
CA LYS A 149 -7.38 4.38 7.08
C LYS A 149 -6.62 4.48 5.76
N SER A 150 -6.84 3.53 4.87
CA SER A 150 -6.24 3.60 3.54
C SER A 150 -6.81 4.77 2.73
N LEU A 151 -6.04 5.26 1.76
CA LEU A 151 -6.51 6.29 0.82
C LEU A 151 -7.75 5.81 0.05
N HIS A 152 -7.82 4.51 -0.26
CA HIS A 152 -9.00 3.90 -0.86
C HIS A 152 -10.25 4.06 0.02
N ALA A 153 -10.16 3.69 1.30
CA ALA A 153 -11.27 3.83 2.24
C ALA A 153 -11.62 5.30 2.52
N TYR A 154 -10.60 6.18 2.58
CA TYR A 154 -10.83 7.60 2.78
C TYR A 154 -11.67 8.21 1.64
N ILE A 155 -11.31 7.93 0.38
CA ILE A 155 -12.07 8.41 -0.79
C ILE A 155 -13.47 7.79 -0.81
N GLY A 156 -13.59 6.48 -0.52
CA GLY A 156 -14.89 5.77 -0.51
C GLY A 156 -15.86 6.26 0.57
N ASP A 157 -15.35 6.83 1.66
CA ASP A 157 -16.18 7.41 2.73
C ASP A 157 -16.68 8.83 2.42
N LEU A 158 -16.18 9.47 1.34
CA LEU A 158 -16.64 10.80 0.95
C LEU A 158 -18.04 10.68 0.31
N ASN A 159 -19.05 11.19 1.02
CA ASN A 159 -20.43 11.17 0.54
C ASN A 159 -20.79 12.53 -0.03
N MET A 160 -20.35 12.80 -1.26
CA MET A 160 -20.58 14.07 -1.97
C MET A 160 -20.56 13.84 -3.49
N ASP A 161 -21.03 14.82 -4.25
CA ASP A 161 -20.90 14.81 -5.70
C ASP A 161 -19.46 15.11 -6.15
N HIS A 162 -19.13 14.66 -7.37
CA HIS A 162 -17.78 14.80 -7.90
C HIS A 162 -17.36 16.27 -8.10
N HIS A 163 -18.26 17.19 -8.44
CA HIS A 163 -17.94 18.60 -8.62
C HIS A 163 -17.49 19.22 -7.30
N THR A 164 -18.26 19.00 -6.22
CA THR A 164 -17.89 19.46 -4.87
C THR A 164 -16.55 18.87 -4.41
N TYR A 165 -16.35 17.57 -4.65
CA TYR A 165 -15.06 16.91 -4.36
C TYR A 165 -13.92 17.55 -5.12
N PHE A 166 -14.05 17.71 -6.43
CA PHE A 166 -12.99 18.17 -7.32
C PHE A 166 -12.49 19.57 -6.96
N TYR A 167 -13.38 20.49 -6.60
CA TYR A 167 -12.99 21.84 -6.27
C TYR A 167 -12.59 22.05 -4.82
N ASN A 168 -13.16 21.32 -3.87
CA ASN A 168 -12.96 21.59 -2.45
C ASN A 168 -12.02 20.62 -1.72
N PHE A 169 -11.87 19.39 -2.22
CA PHE A 169 -11.10 18.34 -1.54
C PHE A 169 -9.91 17.84 -2.36
N PHE A 170 -10.10 17.62 -3.65
CA PHE A 170 -9.06 17.06 -4.52
C PHE A 170 -7.77 17.87 -4.53
N PRO A 171 -7.73 19.22 -4.44
CA PRO A 171 -6.48 19.98 -4.39
C PRO A 171 -5.55 19.57 -3.25
N ASP A 172 -6.11 19.37 -2.06
CA ASP A 172 -5.33 18.97 -0.89
C ASP A 172 -4.91 17.50 -0.97
N ILE A 173 -5.80 16.65 -1.48
CA ILE A 173 -5.51 15.24 -1.74
C ILE A 173 -4.39 15.11 -2.77
N LEU A 174 -4.45 15.84 -3.88
CA LEU A 174 -3.40 15.85 -4.91
C LEU A 174 -2.07 16.33 -4.34
N ARG A 175 -2.07 17.41 -3.56
CA ARG A 175 -0.84 17.94 -2.92
C ARG A 175 -0.19 16.89 -2.02
N ASN A 176 -0.97 16.13 -1.25
CA ASN A 176 -0.44 15.05 -0.42
C ASN A 176 -0.03 13.83 -1.26
N PHE A 177 -0.73 13.53 -2.34
CA PHE A 177 -0.33 12.46 -3.26
C PHE A 177 0.96 12.81 -4.00
N MET A 178 1.19 14.07 -4.38
CA MET A 178 2.49 14.49 -4.95
C MET A 178 3.65 14.23 -3.99
N LYS A 179 3.47 14.41 -2.66
CA LYS A 179 4.49 14.01 -1.67
C LYS A 179 4.70 12.49 -1.66
N CYS A 180 3.65 11.70 -1.90
CA CYS A 180 3.78 10.26 -2.07
C CYS A 180 4.59 9.91 -3.33
N ILE A 181 4.41 10.63 -4.46
CA ILE A 181 5.22 10.45 -5.67
C ILE A 181 6.68 10.86 -5.39
N GLU A 182 6.92 11.95 -4.66
CA GLU A 182 8.27 12.36 -4.24
C GLU A 182 8.95 11.29 -3.36
N ALA A 183 8.19 10.62 -2.50
CA ALA A 183 8.69 9.49 -1.72
C ALA A 183 9.09 8.30 -2.62
N ILE A 184 8.31 7.98 -3.67
CA ILE A 184 8.70 6.95 -4.63
C ILE A 184 9.94 7.40 -5.44
N ARG A 185 10.05 8.68 -5.81
CA ARG A 185 11.28 9.23 -6.42
C ARG A 185 12.50 9.00 -5.52
N PHE A 186 12.36 9.24 -4.23
CA PHE A 186 13.41 8.96 -3.25
C PHE A 186 13.84 7.47 -3.28
N LEU A 187 12.90 6.51 -3.32
CA LEU A 187 13.24 5.07 -3.46
C LEU A 187 14.01 4.80 -4.77
N HIS A 188 13.53 5.33 -5.89
CA HIS A 188 14.16 5.13 -7.20
C HIS A 188 15.59 5.70 -7.23
N GLN A 189 15.84 6.85 -6.57
CA GLN A 189 17.18 7.41 -6.41
C GLN A 189 18.13 6.53 -5.59
N HIS A 190 17.59 5.68 -4.70
CA HIS A 190 18.34 4.68 -3.95
C HIS A 190 18.36 3.30 -4.63
N ALA A 191 18.02 3.25 -5.92
CA ALA A 191 17.93 2.01 -6.72
C ALA A 191 16.96 0.96 -6.14
N GLU A 192 15.98 1.40 -5.34
CA GLU A 192 14.91 0.56 -4.79
C GLU A 192 13.57 0.88 -5.49
N LYS A 193 12.63 -0.05 -5.41
CA LYS A 193 11.28 0.04 -5.96
C LYS A 193 10.25 -0.24 -4.89
N HIS A 194 9.08 0.39 -4.98
CA HIS A 194 7.96 -0.02 -4.13
C HIS A 194 7.48 -1.44 -4.52
N GLY A 195 7.15 -1.62 -5.79
CA GLY A 195 6.80 -2.93 -6.38
C GLY A 195 5.34 -3.32 -6.26
N ASP A 196 4.55 -2.63 -5.43
CA ASP A 196 3.11 -2.86 -5.28
C ASP A 196 2.38 -1.54 -4.96
N ILE A 197 2.51 -0.57 -5.87
CA ILE A 197 1.87 0.74 -5.72
C ILE A 197 0.37 0.61 -5.95
N ARG A 198 -0.40 0.83 -4.88
CA ARG A 198 -1.87 0.77 -4.86
C ARG A 198 -2.44 1.81 -3.89
N ARG A 199 -3.70 2.19 -4.11
CA ARG A 199 -4.42 3.16 -3.26
C ARG A 199 -4.68 2.67 -1.83
N ASP A 200 -4.76 1.36 -1.61
CA ASP A 200 -4.87 0.72 -0.31
C ASP A 200 -3.53 0.56 0.41
N HIS A 201 -2.40 0.71 -0.30
CA HIS A 201 -1.05 0.77 0.26
C HIS A 201 -0.58 2.19 0.63
N ILE A 202 -1.45 3.18 0.56
CA ILE A 202 -1.25 4.50 1.15
C ILE A 202 -2.15 4.60 2.38
N LEU A 203 -1.57 4.67 3.57
CA LEU A 203 -2.30 4.93 4.81
C LEU A 203 -2.27 6.41 5.15
N ILE A 204 -3.42 6.96 5.48
CA ILE A 204 -3.56 8.31 6.03
C ILE A 204 -3.48 8.18 7.55
N ASP A 205 -2.36 8.59 8.11
CA ASP A 205 -2.12 8.59 9.55
C ASP A 205 -3.08 9.57 10.23
N ARG A 206 -3.88 9.06 11.16
CA ARG A 206 -4.95 9.83 11.81
C ARG A 206 -4.43 11.02 12.64
N ASP A 207 -3.27 10.83 13.26
CA ASP A 207 -2.76 11.81 14.22
C ASP A 207 -2.02 12.94 13.50
N SER A 208 -1.34 12.65 12.38
CA SER A 208 -0.55 13.63 11.63
C SER A 208 -1.18 14.05 10.29
N GLY A 209 -2.20 13.37 9.80
CA GLY A 209 -2.78 13.56 8.46
C GLY A 209 -1.84 13.19 7.30
N ARG A 210 -0.67 12.63 7.60
CA ARG A 210 0.33 12.29 6.59
C ARG A 210 -0.04 11.02 5.83
N TYR A 211 0.24 11.04 4.54
CA TYR A 211 0.11 9.87 3.67
C TYR A 211 1.39 9.06 3.73
N ARG A 212 1.30 7.77 4.09
CA ARG A 212 2.44 6.88 4.26
C ARG A 212 2.32 5.64 3.40
N TRP A 213 3.33 5.36 2.60
CA TRP A 213 3.44 4.10 1.88
C TRP A 213 3.70 2.94 2.82
N ILE A 214 3.02 1.82 2.56
CA ILE A 214 3.18 0.54 3.26
C ILE A 214 3.35 -0.59 2.23
N ASP A 215 3.77 -1.75 2.69
CA ASP A 215 3.75 -3.02 1.93
C ASP A 215 4.62 -3.01 0.65
N PHE A 216 5.92 -2.73 0.80
CA PHE A 216 6.90 -2.72 -0.28
C PHE A 216 7.76 -4.00 -0.35
N ASP A 217 7.18 -5.15 -0.04
CA ASP A 217 7.87 -6.45 -0.12
C ASP A 217 7.83 -7.09 -1.51
N PHE A 218 6.95 -6.64 -2.42
CA PHE A 218 6.96 -7.06 -3.81
C PHE A 218 8.10 -6.43 -4.59
N ASN A 219 8.71 -7.23 -5.46
CA ASN A 219 9.66 -6.82 -6.46
C ASN A 219 9.21 -7.29 -7.84
N TYR A 220 9.71 -6.66 -8.89
CA TYR A 220 9.42 -7.03 -10.26
C TYR A 220 10.68 -6.92 -11.13
N ARG A 221 10.70 -7.66 -12.24
CA ARG A 221 11.75 -7.61 -13.24
C ARG A 221 11.17 -7.15 -14.57
N HIS A 222 11.81 -6.16 -15.15
CA HIS A 222 11.60 -5.71 -16.52
C HIS A 222 12.92 -5.17 -17.08
N ARG A 223 13.15 -5.35 -18.40
CA ARG A 223 14.46 -5.05 -19.00
C ARG A 223 14.61 -3.60 -19.44
N GLU A 224 13.54 -2.98 -19.93
CA GLU A 224 13.60 -1.66 -20.57
C GLU A 224 13.41 -0.52 -19.55
N ASN A 225 12.33 -0.54 -18.78
CA ASN A 225 12.10 0.45 -17.71
C ASN A 225 12.02 -0.25 -16.36
N ILE A 226 13.07 -0.10 -15.56
CA ILE A 226 13.19 -0.75 -14.26
C ILE A 226 12.20 -0.21 -13.21
N TYR A 227 11.59 0.95 -13.45
CA TYR A 227 10.61 1.60 -12.58
C TYR A 227 9.20 1.65 -13.19
N GLY A 228 9.02 1.14 -14.39
CA GLY A 228 7.76 1.25 -15.16
C GLY A 228 6.53 0.72 -14.40
N TYR A 229 6.68 -0.38 -13.67
CA TYR A 229 5.56 -0.94 -12.90
C TYR A 229 5.11 0.00 -11.78
N ASP A 230 6.04 0.65 -11.07
CA ASP A 230 5.72 1.66 -10.06
C ASP A 230 5.04 2.88 -10.70
N LEU A 231 5.50 3.32 -11.88
CA LEU A 231 4.89 4.44 -12.62
C LEU A 231 3.44 4.13 -13.02
N PHE A 232 3.16 2.93 -13.54
CA PHE A 232 1.79 2.50 -13.84
C PHE A 232 0.91 2.49 -12.58
N GLY A 233 1.45 2.03 -11.46
CA GLY A 233 0.77 2.06 -10.17
C GLY A 233 0.42 3.48 -9.74
N LEU A 234 1.37 4.44 -9.84
CA LEU A 234 1.14 5.85 -9.54
C LEU A 234 0.04 6.46 -10.42
N GLY A 235 0.07 6.18 -11.73
CA GLY A 235 -0.96 6.63 -12.65
C GLY A 235 -2.34 6.09 -12.33
N ASN A 236 -2.44 4.81 -11.94
CA ASN A 236 -3.71 4.22 -11.53
C ASN A 236 -4.28 4.85 -10.26
N VAL A 237 -3.41 5.18 -9.29
CA VAL A 237 -3.83 5.91 -8.08
C VAL A 237 -4.27 7.32 -8.46
N LEU A 238 -3.56 8.01 -9.36
CA LEU A 238 -3.94 9.36 -9.81
C LEU A 238 -5.32 9.37 -10.50
N ILE A 239 -5.57 8.44 -11.43
CA ILE A 239 -6.88 8.32 -12.11
C ILE A 239 -7.99 8.11 -11.08
N PHE A 240 -7.77 7.21 -10.11
CA PHE A 240 -8.72 6.97 -9.02
C PHE A 240 -9.00 8.24 -8.20
N LEU A 241 -7.97 9.02 -7.88
CA LEU A 241 -8.11 10.26 -7.11
C LEU A 241 -8.85 11.33 -7.92
N VAL A 242 -8.51 11.50 -9.20
CA VAL A 242 -9.19 12.48 -10.06
C VAL A 242 -10.66 12.11 -10.26
N GLY A 243 -10.97 10.81 -10.36
CA GLY A 243 -12.35 10.31 -10.53
C GLY A 243 -13.17 10.21 -9.25
N MET A 244 -12.60 10.54 -8.07
CA MET A 244 -13.25 10.28 -6.76
C MET A 244 -13.63 8.80 -6.59
N GLY A 245 -12.91 7.92 -7.28
CA GLY A 245 -13.19 6.49 -7.35
C GLY A 245 -12.88 5.92 -8.73
N ASP A 246 -13.21 4.65 -8.93
CA ASP A 246 -13.10 4.02 -10.24
C ASP A 246 -14.29 4.41 -11.10
N VAL A 247 -14.07 5.08 -12.22
CA VAL A 247 -15.10 5.32 -13.22
C VAL A 247 -15.16 4.12 -14.18
N LEU A 248 -16.13 3.24 -13.98
CA LEU A 248 -16.23 1.98 -14.72
C LEU A 248 -17.16 2.12 -15.94
N LEU A 249 -16.78 1.51 -17.06
CA LEU A 249 -17.61 1.48 -18.28
C LEU A 249 -18.97 0.83 -18.01
N LEU A 250 -19.03 -0.18 -17.14
CA LEU A 250 -20.27 -0.84 -16.77
C LEU A 250 -21.21 0.08 -16.01
N ASP A 251 -20.70 0.89 -15.09
CA ASP A 251 -21.49 1.82 -14.30
C ASP A 251 -22.05 2.94 -15.18
N LEU A 252 -21.25 3.47 -16.11
CA LEU A 252 -21.72 4.44 -17.10
C LEU A 252 -22.83 3.87 -17.99
N LYS A 253 -22.71 2.59 -18.38
CA LYS A 253 -23.74 1.89 -19.15
C LYS A 253 -25.02 1.71 -18.34
N ASN A 254 -24.93 1.30 -17.09
CA ASN A 254 -26.09 1.08 -16.22
C ASN A 254 -26.85 2.39 -15.91
N GLN A 255 -26.14 3.53 -15.97
CA GLN A 255 -26.68 4.87 -15.74
C GLN A 255 -27.10 5.58 -17.03
N ASP A 256 -27.02 4.93 -18.18
CA ASP A 256 -27.24 5.54 -19.50
C ASP A 256 -26.48 6.88 -19.66
N HIS A 257 -25.24 6.94 -19.15
CA HIS A 257 -24.45 8.17 -19.12
C HIS A 257 -24.14 8.67 -20.54
N PRO A 258 -24.39 9.95 -20.88
CA PRO A 258 -24.25 10.49 -22.26
C PRO A 258 -22.83 10.29 -22.83
N ALA A 259 -21.80 10.45 -22.01
CA ALA A 259 -20.40 10.30 -22.42
C ALA A 259 -20.06 8.90 -22.95
N LEU A 260 -20.85 7.86 -22.64
CA LEU A 260 -20.57 6.49 -23.10
C LEU A 260 -20.47 6.41 -24.63
N GLY A 261 -21.31 7.19 -25.38
CA GLY A 261 -21.28 7.24 -26.83
C GLY A 261 -20.02 7.90 -27.41
N GLU A 262 -19.32 8.72 -26.61
CA GLU A 262 -18.14 9.45 -27.02
C GLU A 262 -16.82 8.73 -26.64
N LEU A 263 -16.90 7.74 -25.72
CA LEU A 263 -15.73 6.98 -25.31
C LEU A 263 -15.26 6.06 -26.42
N ARG A 264 -13.93 5.96 -26.55
CA ARG A 264 -13.23 5.07 -27.47
C ARG A 264 -12.28 4.17 -26.69
N GLU A 265 -11.69 3.17 -27.32
CA GLU A 265 -10.74 2.26 -26.69
C GLU A 265 -9.50 3.01 -26.14
N GLU A 266 -9.09 4.06 -26.81
CA GLU A 266 -7.97 4.93 -26.39
C GLU A 266 -8.25 5.71 -25.09
N ASP A 267 -9.50 5.89 -24.70
CA ASP A 267 -9.89 6.58 -23.46
C ASP A 267 -9.82 5.68 -22.23
N VAL A 268 -9.62 4.38 -22.45
CA VAL A 268 -9.64 3.36 -21.39
C VAL A 268 -8.24 3.23 -20.77
N ASN A 269 -8.20 2.92 -19.48
CA ASN A 269 -6.97 2.68 -18.73
C ASN A 269 -6.18 1.50 -19.31
N ILE A 270 -4.86 1.65 -19.44
CA ILE A 270 -3.99 0.62 -20.03
C ILE A 270 -3.84 -0.63 -19.15
N VAL A 271 -4.00 -0.49 -17.85
CA VAL A 271 -3.90 -1.61 -16.89
C VAL A 271 -5.25 -2.28 -16.70
N PHE A 272 -6.31 -1.48 -16.53
CA PHE A 272 -7.66 -1.95 -16.22
C PHE A 272 -8.63 -1.61 -17.35
N ASN A 273 -8.89 -2.57 -18.22
CA ASN A 273 -9.69 -2.42 -19.44
C ASN A 273 -11.16 -2.01 -19.23
N ASN A 274 -11.64 -2.00 -18.00
CA ASN A 274 -13.01 -1.60 -17.65
C ASN A 274 -13.09 -0.19 -17.03
N ARG A 275 -11.96 0.52 -16.89
CA ARG A 275 -11.90 1.85 -16.27
C ARG A 275 -11.62 2.93 -17.30
N VAL A 276 -12.27 4.08 -17.14
CA VAL A 276 -12.01 5.26 -17.96
C VAL A 276 -10.77 5.99 -17.43
N ALA A 277 -9.83 6.32 -18.34
CA ALA A 277 -8.69 7.19 -18.05
C ALA A 277 -8.96 8.63 -18.49
N ASN A 278 -9.66 8.84 -19.61
CA ASN A 278 -10.06 10.15 -20.10
C ASN A 278 -11.25 10.70 -19.31
N LEU A 279 -10.97 11.13 -18.07
CA LEU A 279 -12.02 11.58 -17.15
C LEU A 279 -12.65 12.91 -17.56
N LYS A 280 -12.00 13.70 -18.42
CA LYS A 280 -12.61 14.93 -18.93
C LYS A 280 -13.86 14.69 -19.79
N LYS A 281 -13.96 13.55 -20.47
CA LYS A 281 -15.19 13.16 -21.18
C LYS A 281 -16.37 12.89 -20.24
N ILE A 282 -16.09 12.51 -18.99
CA ILE A 282 -17.10 12.26 -17.95
C ILE A 282 -17.38 13.54 -17.15
N TYR A 283 -16.32 14.28 -16.83
CA TYR A 283 -16.35 15.51 -16.04
C TYR A 283 -15.72 16.65 -16.85
N PRO A 284 -16.48 17.36 -17.69
CA PRO A 284 -15.94 18.35 -18.65
C PRO A 284 -15.18 19.51 -18.01
N TYR A 285 -15.39 19.75 -16.72
CA TYR A 285 -14.68 20.78 -15.94
C TYR A 285 -13.26 20.37 -15.51
N ILE A 286 -12.85 19.12 -15.71
CA ILE A 286 -11.46 18.72 -15.52
C ILE A 286 -10.58 19.46 -16.53
N PRO A 287 -9.55 20.22 -16.08
CA PRO A 287 -8.66 20.95 -16.96
C PRO A 287 -7.92 20.02 -17.94
N GLU A 288 -7.70 20.52 -19.17
CA GLU A 288 -6.99 19.78 -20.22
C GLU A 288 -5.58 19.36 -19.77
N SER A 289 -4.87 20.24 -19.04
CA SER A 289 -3.52 19.93 -18.52
C SER A 289 -3.53 18.71 -17.60
N LEU A 290 -4.50 18.60 -16.68
CA LEU A 290 -4.62 17.42 -15.81
C LEU A 290 -5.04 16.18 -16.60
N ASN A 291 -6.05 16.31 -17.48
CA ASN A 291 -6.51 15.17 -18.29
C ASN A 291 -5.40 14.61 -19.19
N ARG A 292 -4.52 15.46 -19.71
CA ARG A 292 -3.35 15.04 -20.49
C ARG A 292 -2.43 14.12 -19.68
N VAL A 293 -2.19 14.43 -18.38
CA VAL A 293 -1.44 13.56 -17.49
C VAL A 293 -2.11 12.20 -17.35
N LEU A 294 -3.45 12.16 -17.20
CA LEU A 294 -4.18 10.90 -17.11
C LEU A 294 -4.05 10.06 -18.38
N MET A 295 -4.05 10.73 -19.55
CA MET A 295 -3.98 10.06 -20.84
C MET A 295 -2.65 9.33 -21.08
N HIS A 296 -1.57 9.65 -20.36
CA HIS A 296 -0.33 8.84 -20.39
C HIS A 296 -0.50 7.45 -19.77
N PHE A 297 -1.61 7.19 -19.11
CA PHE A 297 -1.97 5.89 -18.53
C PHE A 297 -3.16 5.24 -19.23
N SER A 298 -3.52 5.74 -20.43
CA SER A 298 -4.57 5.19 -21.28
C SER A 298 -4.01 4.28 -22.37
N LYS A 299 -4.88 3.50 -23.01
CA LYS A 299 -4.52 2.70 -24.19
C LYS A 299 -4.15 3.55 -25.40
N GLY A 300 -4.59 4.81 -25.46
CA GLY A 300 -4.28 5.74 -26.52
C GLY A 300 -2.94 6.43 -26.40
N THR A 301 -2.17 6.14 -25.36
CA THR A 301 -0.86 6.80 -25.18
C THR A 301 0.17 6.32 -26.20
N ASN A 302 0.95 7.26 -26.73
CA ASN A 302 2.08 6.99 -27.62
C ASN A 302 3.41 6.95 -26.87
N TRP A 303 3.46 7.38 -25.61
CA TRP A 303 4.63 7.32 -24.75
C TRP A 303 4.28 7.25 -23.29
N PHE A 304 5.18 6.68 -22.48
CA PHE A 304 5.01 6.50 -21.04
C PHE A 304 6.04 7.33 -20.31
N TYR A 305 5.71 7.73 -19.08
CA TYR A 305 6.70 8.32 -18.19
C TYR A 305 7.86 7.36 -17.95
N GLU A 306 9.07 7.86 -18.08
CA GLU A 306 10.29 7.08 -17.81
C GLU A 306 10.66 7.11 -16.33
N ASN A 307 10.27 8.18 -15.62
CA ASN A 307 10.59 8.39 -14.23
C ASN A 307 9.55 9.28 -13.54
N THR A 308 9.60 9.28 -12.20
CA THR A 308 8.69 10.05 -11.36
C THR A 308 8.88 11.57 -11.46
N THR A 309 10.04 12.05 -11.93
CA THR A 309 10.28 13.49 -12.09
C THR A 309 9.43 14.06 -13.21
N GLN A 310 9.36 13.38 -14.36
CA GLN A 310 8.49 13.80 -15.47
C GLN A 310 7.01 13.89 -15.02
N LEU A 311 6.51 12.86 -14.31
CA LEU A 311 5.14 12.89 -13.78
C LEU A 311 4.91 14.05 -12.80
N LEU A 312 5.88 14.33 -11.92
CA LEU A 312 5.78 15.44 -10.97
C LEU A 312 5.80 16.79 -11.65
N ASP A 313 6.61 16.96 -12.69
CA ASP A 313 6.73 18.23 -13.41
C ASP A 313 5.43 18.54 -14.16
N ASP A 314 4.82 17.57 -14.83
CA ASP A 314 3.52 17.73 -15.47
C ASP A 314 2.41 18.05 -14.45
N LEU A 315 2.43 17.41 -13.27
CA LEU A 315 1.48 17.71 -12.20
C LEU A 315 1.67 19.11 -11.58
N ARG A 316 2.91 19.64 -11.57
CA ARG A 316 3.19 21.00 -11.11
C ARG A 316 2.74 22.06 -12.09
N GLU A 317 2.75 21.77 -13.39
CA GLU A 317 2.17 22.65 -14.42
C GLU A 317 0.66 22.78 -14.28
N PHE A 318 0.03 21.76 -13.71
CA PHE A 318 -1.40 21.82 -13.37
C PHE A 318 -1.58 22.78 -12.18
N LYS A 319 -1.80 24.05 -12.51
CA LYS A 319 -2.25 25.05 -11.52
C LYS A 319 -3.76 24.92 -11.37
N MET A 320 -4.21 24.36 -10.27
CA MET A 320 -5.61 24.56 -9.89
C MET A 320 -5.79 26.08 -9.71
N LEU A 321 -6.69 26.63 -10.51
CA LEU A 321 -7.21 27.97 -10.28
C LEU A 321 -7.90 27.91 -8.90
N VAL A 322 -7.21 28.42 -7.89
CA VAL A 322 -7.75 28.66 -6.54
C VAL A 322 -8.55 29.94 -6.62
#